data_fdc06e5ed5154c6877f20e770430c914
#
_entry.id   fdc06e5ed5154c6877f20e770430c914
#
_cell.length_a   1.000
_cell.length_b   1.000
_cell.length_c   1.000
_cell.angle_alpha   90.00
_cell.angle_beta   90.00
_cell.angle_gamma   90.00
#
_symmetry.space_group_name_H-M   'P 1'
#
loop_
_entity.id
_entity.type
_entity.pdbx_description
1 polymer ?
#
loop_
_entity_poly.entity_id
_entity_poly.type
_entity_poly.pdbx_seq_one_letter_code
_entity_poly.pdbx_strand_id
1 'polypeptide(L)'
;KKFSVSKGVLYSKDKKKLYIYPSGKTEKKFAIPSKVTKIGRRAFYGNSIESVIMGNKLREIGRQAFAKTELKSVKLPKSLKIIEDSAFDSTQISSVELPKGLKRVGNHAFGNIKDLSTIIVRCNCKLSYVFADSGFQTNLQTSDRENYTDFRIVLGKELNATIYRLFADFADHIRLGKMKVEVEKGNKTYYIKDEAVYAKRGDRLKESFKKLNGKEQS
;
A
#
# COMPACT_ATOMS: atom_id res chain seq x y z
N LYS A 1 -35.71 -3.61 8.48
CA LYS A 1 -34.57 -4.44 8.01
C LYS A 1 -33.29 -3.62 8.09
N LYS A 2 -32.20 -4.19 8.65
CA LYS A 2 -30.87 -3.53 8.81
C LYS A 2 -30.02 -3.60 7.54
N PHE A 3 -30.35 -4.46 6.59
CA PHE A 3 -29.56 -4.80 5.40
C PHE A 3 -30.37 -4.65 4.12
N SER A 4 -29.64 -4.52 3.01
CA SER A 4 -30.17 -4.58 1.64
C SER A 4 -29.23 -5.43 0.76
N VAL A 5 -29.79 -6.13 -0.21
CA VAL A 5 -29.06 -6.91 -1.21
C VAL A 5 -29.29 -6.26 -2.57
N SER A 6 -28.22 -6.11 -3.34
CA SER A 6 -28.28 -5.61 -4.72
C SER A 6 -27.29 -6.39 -5.58
N LYS A 7 -27.77 -7.00 -6.65
CA LYS A 7 -26.94 -7.86 -7.55
C LYS A 7 -26.13 -8.92 -6.78
N GLY A 8 -26.74 -9.54 -5.75
CA GLY A 8 -26.10 -10.54 -4.90
C GLY A 8 -25.16 -9.97 -3.81
N VAL A 9 -24.82 -8.68 -3.83
CA VAL A 9 -23.91 -8.06 -2.86
C VAL A 9 -24.71 -7.52 -1.67
N LEU A 10 -24.19 -7.75 -0.44
CA LEU A 10 -24.80 -7.32 0.81
C LEU A 10 -24.32 -5.94 1.23
N TYR A 11 -25.26 -5.05 1.52
CA TYR A 11 -25.02 -3.68 1.98
C TYR A 11 -25.79 -3.36 3.26
N SER A 12 -25.43 -2.25 3.92
CA SER A 12 -26.30 -1.58 4.87
C SER A 12 -27.60 -1.08 4.18
N LYS A 13 -28.67 -0.84 4.95
CA LYS A 13 -29.95 -0.37 4.41
C LYS A 13 -29.81 0.91 3.58
N ASP A 14 -28.97 1.85 4.03
CA ASP A 14 -28.67 3.11 3.36
C ASP A 14 -27.64 2.99 2.22
N LYS A 15 -27.13 1.77 1.97
CA LYS A 15 -26.10 1.43 0.97
C LYS A 15 -24.76 2.17 1.15
N LYS A 16 -24.50 2.71 2.34
CA LYS A 16 -23.20 3.37 2.63
C LYS A 16 -22.10 2.40 2.99
N LYS A 17 -22.43 1.19 3.48
CA LYS A 17 -21.46 0.15 3.80
C LYS A 17 -21.70 -1.08 2.95
N LEU A 18 -20.64 -1.56 2.28
CA LEU A 18 -20.59 -2.85 1.61
C LEU A 18 -20.09 -3.88 2.63
N TYR A 19 -20.90 -4.88 2.95
CA TYR A 19 -20.54 -5.91 3.93
C TYR A 19 -19.89 -7.13 3.29
N ILE A 20 -20.50 -7.67 2.23
CA ILE A 20 -20.07 -8.93 1.61
C ILE A 20 -20.27 -8.85 0.10
N TYR A 21 -19.20 -9.13 -0.63
CA TYR A 21 -19.21 -9.51 -2.03
C TYR A 21 -19.05 -11.03 -2.07
N PRO A 22 -20.03 -11.81 -2.58
CA PRO A 22 -20.00 -13.26 -2.49
C PRO A 22 -18.81 -13.87 -3.21
N SER A 23 -18.15 -14.86 -2.58
CA SER A 23 -17.00 -15.58 -3.14
C SER A 23 -17.34 -16.39 -4.40
N GLY A 24 -18.60 -16.82 -4.55
CA GLY A 24 -19.06 -17.54 -5.75
C GLY A 24 -19.26 -16.66 -6.99
N LYS A 25 -19.05 -15.36 -6.91
CA LYS A 25 -19.10 -14.47 -8.08
C LYS A 25 -17.84 -14.61 -8.92
N THR A 26 -18.03 -14.77 -10.23
CA THR A 26 -16.96 -15.01 -11.21
C THR A 26 -16.52 -13.74 -11.95
N GLU A 27 -17.20 -12.62 -11.72
CA GLU A 27 -16.86 -11.35 -12.34
C GLU A 27 -15.47 -10.86 -11.88
N LYS A 28 -14.57 -10.70 -12.83
CA LYS A 28 -13.20 -10.21 -12.58
C LYS A 28 -13.12 -8.71 -12.27
N LYS A 29 -14.18 -7.95 -12.56
CA LYS A 29 -14.23 -6.49 -12.36
C LYS A 29 -15.48 -6.10 -11.59
N PHE A 30 -15.34 -5.18 -10.62
CA PHE A 30 -16.47 -4.67 -9.87
C PHE A 30 -16.37 -3.16 -9.63
N ALA A 31 -17.45 -2.44 -9.93
CA ALA A 31 -17.57 -1.03 -9.58
C ALA A 31 -18.31 -0.87 -8.25
N ILE A 32 -17.63 -0.36 -7.25
CA ILE A 32 -18.24 -0.06 -5.94
C ILE A 32 -19.23 1.11 -6.13
N PRO A 33 -20.49 0.95 -5.72
CA PRO A 33 -21.50 2.00 -5.87
C PRO A 33 -21.08 3.32 -5.22
N SER A 34 -21.37 4.45 -5.89
CA SER A 34 -20.91 5.79 -5.47
C SER A 34 -21.42 6.24 -4.07
N LYS A 35 -22.48 5.61 -3.56
CA LYS A 35 -22.99 5.85 -2.19
C LYS A 35 -22.14 5.18 -1.11
N VAL A 36 -21.31 4.18 -1.46
CA VAL A 36 -20.51 3.44 -0.49
C VAL A 36 -19.41 4.33 0.06
N THR A 37 -19.36 4.46 1.36
CA THR A 37 -18.34 5.21 2.12
C THR A 37 -17.41 4.28 2.90
N LYS A 38 -17.83 3.01 3.12
CA LYS A 38 -17.07 2.02 3.86
C LYS A 38 -17.17 0.63 3.22
N ILE A 39 -16.02 -0.02 3.05
CA ILE A 39 -15.94 -1.44 2.73
C ILE A 39 -15.73 -2.21 4.04
N GLY A 40 -16.55 -3.21 4.30
CA GLY A 40 -16.55 -3.98 5.53
C GLY A 40 -15.34 -4.89 5.68
N ARG A 41 -15.16 -5.43 6.91
CA ARG A 41 -14.16 -6.47 7.18
C ARG A 41 -14.40 -7.67 6.27
N ARG A 42 -13.35 -8.17 5.60
CA ARG A 42 -13.36 -9.33 4.70
C ARG A 42 -14.41 -9.27 3.57
N ALA A 43 -14.81 -8.06 3.17
CA ALA A 43 -15.89 -7.90 2.20
C ALA A 43 -15.65 -8.61 0.86
N PHE A 44 -14.39 -8.72 0.40
CA PHE A 44 -13.96 -9.42 -0.82
C PHE A 44 -12.94 -10.53 -0.54
N TYR A 45 -12.78 -10.95 0.72
CA TYR A 45 -11.74 -11.90 1.11
C TYR A 45 -11.75 -13.18 0.28
N GLY A 46 -10.59 -13.54 -0.28
CA GLY A 46 -10.41 -14.77 -1.08
C GLY A 46 -11.19 -14.81 -2.40
N ASN A 47 -11.68 -13.64 -2.86
CA ASN A 47 -12.43 -13.56 -4.11
C ASN A 47 -11.49 -13.46 -5.32
N SER A 48 -11.91 -14.01 -6.47
CA SER A 48 -11.13 -13.98 -7.72
C SER A 48 -11.21 -12.65 -8.48
N ILE A 49 -11.57 -11.55 -7.80
CA ILE A 49 -11.67 -10.24 -8.43
C ILE A 49 -10.29 -9.69 -8.79
N GLU A 50 -10.11 -9.20 -10.01
CA GLU A 50 -8.84 -8.68 -10.53
C GLU A 50 -8.79 -7.14 -10.56
N SER A 51 -9.94 -6.48 -10.58
CA SER A 51 -10.02 -5.02 -10.66
C SER A 51 -11.24 -4.48 -9.94
N VAL A 52 -11.04 -3.38 -9.19
CA VAL A 52 -12.12 -2.69 -8.48
C VAL A 52 -12.07 -1.19 -8.78
N ILE A 53 -13.19 -0.64 -9.24
CA ILE A 53 -13.37 0.80 -9.38
C ILE A 53 -13.94 1.33 -8.08
N MET A 54 -13.17 2.14 -7.35
CA MET A 54 -13.56 2.73 -6.08
C MET A 54 -14.24 4.09 -6.27
N GLY A 55 -15.41 4.25 -5.64
CA GLY A 55 -16.15 5.49 -5.68
C GLY A 55 -15.44 6.65 -4.93
N ASN A 56 -15.67 7.88 -5.39
CA ASN A 56 -15.07 9.09 -4.83
C ASN A 56 -15.59 9.51 -3.43
N LYS A 57 -16.53 8.76 -2.85
CA LYS A 57 -17.04 8.95 -1.48
C LYS A 57 -16.47 7.93 -0.50
N LEU A 58 -15.69 6.95 -0.97
CA LEU A 58 -15.12 5.92 -0.11
C LEU A 58 -14.13 6.54 0.88
N ARG A 59 -14.31 6.27 2.17
CA ARG A 59 -13.51 6.81 3.29
C ARG A 59 -12.75 5.75 4.05
N GLU A 60 -13.24 4.51 4.04
CA GLU A 60 -12.67 3.44 4.84
C GLU A 60 -12.69 2.11 4.09
N ILE A 61 -11.55 1.41 4.14
CA ILE A 61 -11.38 0.02 3.69
C ILE A 61 -11.09 -0.80 4.93
N GLY A 62 -11.99 -1.73 5.26
CA GLY A 62 -11.96 -2.52 6.48
C GLY A 62 -10.87 -3.59 6.50
N ARG A 63 -10.62 -4.16 7.68
CA ARG A 63 -9.63 -5.22 7.90
C ARG A 63 -9.83 -6.38 6.94
N GLN A 64 -8.76 -6.80 6.24
CA GLN A 64 -8.75 -7.90 5.29
C GLN A 64 -9.78 -7.76 4.14
N ALA A 65 -10.21 -6.53 3.82
CA ALA A 65 -11.31 -6.32 2.88
C ALA A 65 -11.06 -6.95 1.51
N PHE A 66 -9.84 -6.87 1.00
CA PHE A 66 -9.38 -7.45 -0.27
C PHE A 66 -8.28 -8.49 -0.11
N ALA A 67 -8.03 -8.97 1.13
CA ALA A 67 -6.97 -9.94 1.34
C ALA A 67 -7.21 -11.24 0.57
N LYS A 68 -6.12 -11.80 0.03
CA LYS A 68 -6.11 -13.04 -0.77
C LYS A 68 -7.00 -12.97 -2.02
N THR A 69 -7.14 -11.79 -2.62
CA THR A 69 -7.80 -11.62 -3.92
C THR A 69 -6.79 -11.62 -5.06
N GLU A 70 -7.27 -11.82 -6.29
CA GLU A 70 -6.44 -11.73 -7.51
C GLU A 70 -6.29 -10.28 -8.00
N LEU A 71 -6.49 -9.29 -7.11
CA LEU A 71 -6.46 -7.87 -7.45
C LEU A 71 -5.07 -7.45 -7.95
N LYS A 72 -4.97 -7.07 -9.22
CA LYS A 72 -3.70 -6.71 -9.93
C LYS A 72 -3.38 -5.22 -9.86
N SER A 73 -4.40 -4.40 -9.69
CA SER A 73 -4.24 -2.95 -9.61
C SER A 73 -5.31 -2.32 -8.73
N VAL A 74 -4.96 -1.22 -8.06
CA VAL A 74 -5.90 -0.45 -7.27
C VAL A 74 -5.62 1.05 -7.39
N LYS A 75 -6.67 1.82 -7.70
CA LYS A 75 -6.63 3.28 -7.63
C LYS A 75 -7.37 3.73 -6.40
N LEU A 76 -6.64 4.10 -5.36
CA LEU A 76 -7.20 4.59 -4.10
C LEU A 76 -7.76 6.02 -4.29
N PRO A 77 -9.03 6.28 -3.92
CA PRO A 77 -9.64 7.59 -4.13
C PRO A 77 -9.09 8.64 -3.14
N LYS A 78 -9.04 9.90 -3.57
CA LYS A 78 -8.60 11.03 -2.73
C LYS A 78 -9.43 11.22 -1.45
N SER A 79 -10.66 10.72 -1.44
CA SER A 79 -11.56 10.74 -0.28
C SER A 79 -11.17 9.77 0.83
N LEU A 80 -10.34 8.76 0.53
CA LEU A 80 -9.97 7.70 1.45
C LEU A 80 -9.20 8.26 2.66
N LYS A 81 -9.59 7.80 3.86
CA LYS A 81 -9.01 8.25 5.14
C LYS A 81 -8.35 7.11 5.91
N ILE A 82 -8.89 5.91 5.80
CA ILE A 82 -8.45 4.77 6.59
C ILE A 82 -8.36 3.53 5.72
N ILE A 83 -7.22 2.85 5.82
CA ILE A 83 -7.02 1.48 5.37
C ILE A 83 -6.68 0.68 6.62
N GLU A 84 -7.47 -0.34 6.91
CA GLU A 84 -7.32 -1.18 8.09
C GLU A 84 -6.26 -2.28 7.86
N ASP A 85 -5.93 -3.03 8.94
CA ASP A 85 -4.92 -4.09 8.91
C ASP A 85 -5.20 -5.14 7.84
N SER A 86 -4.15 -5.56 7.14
CA SER A 86 -4.16 -6.59 6.10
C SER A 86 -5.18 -6.34 4.97
N ALA A 87 -5.59 -5.09 4.74
CA ALA A 87 -6.69 -4.78 3.81
C ALA A 87 -6.47 -5.31 2.40
N PHE A 88 -5.22 -5.32 1.91
CA PHE A 88 -4.80 -5.82 0.59
C PHE A 88 -3.73 -6.91 0.71
N ASP A 89 -3.63 -7.57 1.87
CA ASP A 89 -2.65 -8.62 2.11
C ASP A 89 -2.78 -9.76 1.08
N SER A 90 -1.64 -10.27 0.59
CA SER A 90 -1.60 -11.39 -0.36
C SER A 90 -2.43 -11.15 -1.64
N THR A 91 -2.41 -9.92 -2.18
CA THR A 91 -2.95 -9.58 -3.50
C THR A 91 -1.87 -9.67 -4.58
N GLN A 92 -2.21 -9.35 -5.84
CA GLN A 92 -1.27 -9.32 -6.98
C GLN A 92 -0.98 -7.89 -7.46
N ILE A 93 -1.14 -6.90 -6.57
CA ILE A 93 -0.92 -5.48 -6.91
C ILE A 93 0.56 -5.24 -7.21
N SER A 94 0.87 -4.65 -8.38
CA SER A 94 2.25 -4.29 -8.76
C SER A 94 2.64 -2.88 -8.33
N SER A 95 1.67 -1.99 -8.13
CA SER A 95 1.94 -0.61 -7.71
C SER A 95 0.81 -0.04 -6.87
N VAL A 96 1.16 0.87 -5.94
CA VAL A 96 0.17 1.58 -5.13
C VAL A 96 0.54 3.03 -4.91
N GLU A 97 -0.43 3.93 -5.03
CA GLU A 97 -0.32 5.32 -4.61
C GLU A 97 -1.15 5.56 -3.36
N LEU A 98 -0.49 5.93 -2.25
CA LEU A 98 -1.13 6.31 -0.99
C LEU A 98 -1.54 7.78 -1.05
N PRO A 99 -2.84 8.13 -1.15
CA PRO A 99 -3.29 9.49 -1.41
C PRO A 99 -3.05 10.44 -0.22
N LYS A 100 -2.83 11.72 -0.50
CA LYS A 100 -2.57 12.79 0.48
C LYS A 100 -3.57 12.83 1.65
N GLY A 101 -4.84 12.53 1.37
CA GLY A 101 -5.91 12.58 2.36
C GLY A 101 -5.95 11.44 3.37
N LEU A 102 -5.13 10.40 3.17
CA LEU A 102 -5.08 9.21 4.00
C LEU A 102 -4.49 9.56 5.38
N LYS A 103 -5.16 9.10 6.45
CA LYS A 103 -4.80 9.40 7.84
C LYS A 103 -4.22 8.19 8.57
N ARG A 104 -4.67 6.99 8.20
CA ARG A 104 -4.22 5.73 8.82
C ARG A 104 -4.10 4.62 7.79
N VAL A 105 -2.99 3.89 7.87
CA VAL A 105 -2.77 2.62 7.19
C VAL A 105 -2.39 1.60 8.27
N GLY A 106 -3.12 0.50 8.29
CA GLY A 106 -2.94 -0.56 9.27
C GLY A 106 -1.73 -1.43 8.97
N ASN A 107 -1.35 -2.27 9.92
CA ASN A 107 -0.25 -3.22 9.75
C ASN A 107 -0.57 -4.22 8.64
N HIS A 108 0.43 -4.62 7.86
CA HIS A 108 0.30 -5.53 6.72
C HIS A 108 -0.79 -5.12 5.72
N ALA A 109 -1.18 -3.83 5.69
CA ALA A 109 -2.25 -3.38 4.79
C ALA A 109 -1.95 -3.71 3.33
N PHE A 110 -0.68 -3.74 2.95
CA PHE A 110 -0.14 -4.20 1.67
C PHE A 110 0.96 -5.24 1.91
N GLY A 111 0.78 -6.15 2.87
CA GLY A 111 1.72 -7.22 3.19
C GLY A 111 1.63 -8.40 2.22
N ASN A 112 2.69 -9.22 2.17
CA ASN A 112 2.75 -10.46 1.39
C ASN A 112 2.37 -10.30 -0.10
N ILE A 113 2.68 -9.15 -0.72
CA ILE A 113 2.40 -8.88 -2.13
C ILE A 113 3.68 -9.10 -2.94
N LYS A 114 3.79 -10.25 -3.61
CA LYS A 114 5.01 -10.65 -4.33
C LYS A 114 5.38 -9.72 -5.48
N ASP A 115 4.38 -9.28 -6.24
CA ASP A 115 4.58 -8.48 -7.46
C ASP A 115 4.70 -6.97 -7.18
N LEU A 116 4.61 -6.54 -5.91
CA LEU A 116 4.70 -5.14 -5.56
C LEU A 116 6.11 -4.61 -5.84
N SER A 117 6.22 -3.64 -6.73
CA SER A 117 7.49 -3.03 -7.15
C SER A 117 7.50 -1.50 -7.04
N THR A 118 6.35 -0.86 -6.92
CA THR A 118 6.28 0.61 -6.86
C THR A 118 5.31 1.10 -5.80
N ILE A 119 5.80 1.98 -4.93
CA ILE A 119 5.00 2.69 -3.94
C ILE A 119 5.17 4.19 -4.12
N ILE A 120 4.05 4.93 -4.23
CA ILE A 120 4.04 6.39 -4.24
C ILE A 120 3.40 6.86 -2.94
N VAL A 121 4.17 7.55 -2.10
CA VAL A 121 3.72 8.03 -0.78
C VAL A 121 3.38 9.51 -0.84
N ARG A 122 2.09 9.84 -0.77
CA ARG A 122 1.62 11.24 -0.69
C ARG A 122 0.98 11.57 0.65
N CYS A 123 0.67 10.57 1.48
CA CYS A 123 0.09 10.79 2.81
C CYS A 123 1.15 11.13 3.85
N ASN A 124 0.72 11.83 4.90
CA ASN A 124 1.50 12.08 6.11
C ASN A 124 1.07 11.16 7.26
N CYS A 125 0.82 9.90 6.96
CA CYS A 125 0.44 8.89 7.94
C CYS A 125 1.64 8.02 8.34
N LYS A 126 1.53 7.38 9.52
CA LYS A 126 2.54 6.43 9.98
C LYS A 126 2.51 5.19 9.09
N LEU A 127 3.66 4.81 8.55
CA LEU A 127 3.85 3.65 7.67
C LEU A 127 4.84 2.69 8.33
N SER A 128 4.39 1.94 9.33
CA SER A 128 5.18 0.87 9.97
C SER A 128 4.51 -0.46 9.69
N TYR A 129 5.27 -1.45 9.26
CA TYR A 129 4.77 -2.79 8.96
C TYR A 129 3.61 -2.82 7.94
N VAL A 130 3.52 -1.80 7.10
CA VAL A 130 2.44 -1.67 6.10
C VAL A 130 2.69 -2.60 4.92
N PHE A 131 3.96 -2.73 4.53
CA PHE A 131 4.42 -3.48 3.35
C PHE A 131 5.24 -4.71 3.73
N ALA A 132 5.14 -5.17 4.98
CA ALA A 132 5.91 -6.31 5.44
C ALA A 132 5.75 -7.52 4.50
N ASP A 133 6.87 -8.18 4.21
CA ASP A 133 6.96 -9.34 3.34
C ASP A 133 6.49 -9.12 1.89
N SER A 134 6.49 -7.86 1.41
CA SER A 134 6.14 -7.53 0.02
C SER A 134 7.38 -7.37 -0.87
N GLY A 135 7.21 -7.66 -2.16
CA GLY A 135 8.30 -7.61 -3.14
C GLY A 135 9.24 -8.82 -3.11
N PHE A 136 8.88 -9.91 -2.43
CA PHE A 136 9.65 -11.15 -2.39
C PHE A 136 9.10 -12.19 -3.36
N GLN A 137 9.94 -12.69 -4.25
CA GLN A 137 9.64 -13.87 -5.04
C GLN A 137 10.07 -15.13 -4.26
N THR A 138 9.18 -15.64 -3.45
CA THR A 138 9.13 -16.99 -2.84
C THR A 138 10.37 -17.70 -2.25
N ASN A 139 10.11 -18.45 -1.17
CA ASN A 139 10.95 -19.49 -0.53
C ASN A 139 12.31 -19.03 -0.02
N LEU A 140 12.24 -18.28 0.96
CA LEU A 140 13.16 -17.63 1.88
C LEU A 140 14.23 -18.51 2.55
N GLN A 141 14.85 -19.43 1.84
CA GLN A 141 16.04 -20.08 2.37
C GLN A 141 17.34 -19.60 1.71
N THR A 142 17.27 -18.73 0.72
CA THR A 142 18.45 -18.17 0.06
C THR A 142 18.43 -16.65 0.11
N SER A 143 19.51 -16.06 0.59
CA SER A 143 19.77 -14.61 0.60
C SER A 143 20.14 -14.07 -0.78
N ASP A 144 19.77 -14.77 -1.85
CA ASP A 144 20.23 -14.49 -3.18
C ASP A 144 19.51 -13.27 -3.76
N ARG A 145 20.30 -12.35 -4.31
CA ARG A 145 19.84 -11.09 -4.91
C ARG A 145 18.77 -11.29 -5.99
N GLU A 146 18.77 -12.45 -6.66
CA GLU A 146 17.81 -12.77 -7.72
C GLU A 146 16.37 -12.97 -7.24
N ASN A 147 16.18 -13.28 -5.95
CA ASN A 147 14.88 -13.48 -5.35
C ASN A 147 14.14 -12.18 -5.01
N TYR A 148 14.77 -11.02 -5.19
CA TYR A 148 14.19 -9.71 -4.88
C TYR A 148 13.92 -8.94 -6.18
N THR A 149 12.72 -8.42 -6.30
CA THR A 149 12.37 -7.51 -7.40
C THR A 149 13.01 -6.14 -7.20
N ASP A 150 13.31 -5.44 -8.29
CA ASP A 150 13.69 -4.03 -8.19
C ASP A 150 12.52 -3.22 -7.67
N PHE A 151 12.74 -2.49 -6.59
CA PHE A 151 11.70 -1.78 -5.85
C PHE A 151 11.87 -0.26 -6.00
N ARG A 152 10.77 0.45 -6.24
CA ARG A 152 10.76 1.89 -6.40
C ARG A 152 9.84 2.55 -5.38
N ILE A 153 10.37 3.49 -4.59
CA ILE A 153 9.60 4.32 -3.69
C ILE A 153 9.67 5.77 -4.15
N VAL A 154 8.51 6.38 -4.37
CA VAL A 154 8.41 7.81 -4.70
C VAL A 154 7.86 8.57 -3.52
N LEU A 155 8.65 9.51 -2.99
CA LEU A 155 8.26 10.41 -1.92
C LEU A 155 7.55 11.62 -2.54
N GLY A 156 6.22 11.67 -2.40
CA GLY A 156 5.38 12.71 -2.97
C GLY A 156 5.69 14.09 -2.40
N LYS A 157 5.47 15.15 -3.19
CA LYS A 157 5.79 16.54 -2.83
C LYS A 157 5.15 17.04 -1.52
N GLU A 158 4.03 16.43 -1.12
CA GLU A 158 3.27 16.80 0.07
C GLU A 158 3.72 16.06 1.35
N LEU A 159 4.62 15.08 1.21
CA LEU A 159 5.07 14.25 2.31
C LEU A 159 5.98 15.06 3.24
N ASN A 160 5.61 15.13 4.52
CA ASN A 160 6.41 15.74 5.58
C ASN A 160 6.51 14.85 6.84
N ALA A 161 5.89 13.67 6.81
CA ALA A 161 5.97 12.69 7.90
C ALA A 161 7.31 11.97 7.91
N THR A 162 7.71 11.46 9.08
CA THR A 162 8.91 10.64 9.23
C THR A 162 8.74 9.30 8.49
N ILE A 163 9.59 9.04 7.51
CA ILE A 163 9.56 7.85 6.65
C ILE A 163 10.48 6.73 7.13
N TYR A 164 11.24 6.93 8.21
CA TYR A 164 12.21 5.95 8.73
C TYR A 164 11.63 4.53 8.85
N ARG A 165 10.40 4.42 9.36
CA ARG A 165 9.77 3.10 9.57
C ARG A 165 9.25 2.46 8.29
N LEU A 166 9.02 3.23 7.24
CA LEU A 166 8.68 2.70 5.93
C LEU A 166 9.83 1.85 5.39
N PHE A 167 11.06 2.33 5.55
CA PHE A 167 12.24 1.64 5.04
C PHE A 167 12.61 0.38 5.82
N ALA A 168 12.12 0.23 7.05
CA ALA A 168 12.33 -1.00 7.82
C ALA A 168 11.66 -2.22 7.15
N ASP A 169 10.54 -2.01 6.45
CA ASP A 169 9.85 -3.07 5.71
C ASP A 169 10.65 -3.52 4.46
N PHE A 170 11.68 -2.76 4.04
CA PHE A 170 12.47 -3.00 2.82
C PHE A 170 13.99 -3.11 3.09
N ALA A 171 14.38 -3.46 4.33
CA ALA A 171 15.79 -3.51 4.72
C ALA A 171 16.64 -4.39 3.79
N ASP A 172 16.12 -5.55 3.37
CA ASP A 172 16.84 -6.45 2.49
C ASP A 172 16.94 -5.93 1.05
N HIS A 173 15.87 -5.31 0.52
CA HIS A 173 15.93 -4.66 -0.80
C HIS A 173 17.02 -3.58 -0.83
N ILE A 174 17.15 -2.82 0.26
CA ILE A 174 18.17 -1.79 0.42
C ILE A 174 19.56 -2.43 0.48
N ARG A 175 19.74 -3.43 1.35
CA ARG A 175 21.01 -4.16 1.53
C ARG A 175 21.52 -4.78 0.21
N LEU A 176 20.59 -5.27 -0.62
CA LEU A 176 20.89 -5.91 -1.90
C LEU A 176 20.99 -4.92 -3.08
N GLY A 177 20.83 -3.62 -2.85
CA GLY A 177 20.81 -2.60 -3.89
C GLY A 177 19.64 -2.71 -4.87
N LYS A 178 18.52 -3.29 -4.41
CA LYS A 178 17.30 -3.52 -5.18
C LYS A 178 16.22 -2.45 -4.93
N MET A 179 16.58 -1.35 -4.27
CA MET A 179 15.64 -0.28 -3.99
C MET A 179 16.10 1.06 -4.57
N LYS A 180 15.22 1.70 -5.32
CA LYS A 180 15.37 3.09 -5.78
C LYS A 180 14.40 3.99 -5.05
N VAL A 181 14.92 5.08 -4.48
CA VAL A 181 14.09 6.13 -3.87
C VAL A 181 14.11 7.37 -4.75
N GLU A 182 12.94 7.93 -5.00
CA GLU A 182 12.77 9.17 -5.75
C GLU A 182 12.03 10.18 -4.88
N VAL A 183 12.36 11.47 -5.05
CA VAL A 183 11.69 12.56 -4.37
C VAL A 183 11.05 13.47 -5.42
N GLU A 184 9.73 13.65 -5.36
CA GLU A 184 9.02 14.53 -6.31
C GLU A 184 9.52 15.96 -6.24
N LYS A 185 9.63 16.61 -7.41
CA LYS A 185 9.96 18.04 -7.50
C LYS A 185 9.00 18.86 -6.65
N GLY A 186 9.56 19.75 -5.82
CA GLY A 186 8.80 20.60 -4.91
C GLY A 186 8.52 19.97 -3.54
N ASN A 187 9.05 18.78 -3.22
CA ASN A 187 9.03 18.28 -1.85
C ASN A 187 9.80 19.24 -0.94
N LYS A 188 9.16 19.65 0.18
CA LYS A 188 9.74 20.63 1.12
C LYS A 188 10.55 20.00 2.25
N THR A 189 10.44 18.69 2.41
CA THR A 189 11.02 17.95 3.55
C THR A 189 12.22 17.13 3.14
N TYR A 190 12.16 16.47 1.97
CA TYR A 190 13.19 15.55 1.51
C TYR A 190 13.82 16.01 0.20
N TYR A 191 15.06 15.60 -0.03
CA TYR A 191 15.77 15.78 -1.29
C TYR A 191 16.77 14.64 -1.51
N ILE A 192 17.21 14.45 -2.74
CA ILE A 192 18.25 13.48 -3.09
C ILE A 192 19.55 14.24 -3.37
N LYS A 193 20.64 13.75 -2.81
CA LYS A 193 22.00 14.17 -3.09
C LYS A 193 22.92 12.94 -3.01
N ASP A 194 23.82 12.76 -4.00
CA ASP A 194 24.76 11.65 -4.05
C ASP A 194 24.09 10.28 -3.81
N GLU A 195 22.98 10.04 -4.53
CA GLU A 195 22.13 8.85 -4.43
C GLU A 195 21.49 8.56 -3.07
N ALA A 196 21.64 9.47 -2.10
CA ALA A 196 21.05 9.36 -0.77
C ALA A 196 19.90 10.33 -0.56
N VAL A 197 18.93 9.93 0.26
CA VAL A 197 17.80 10.78 0.66
C VAL A 197 18.14 11.53 1.93
N TYR A 198 17.93 12.83 1.91
CA TYR A 198 18.16 13.72 3.05
C TYR A 198 16.88 14.45 3.46
N ALA A 199 16.71 14.72 4.76
CA ALA A 199 15.73 15.67 5.25
C ALA A 199 16.31 17.09 5.27
N LYS A 200 15.51 18.08 4.87
CA LYS A 200 15.93 19.51 4.88
C LYS A 200 16.07 20.09 6.30
N ARG A 201 15.44 19.45 7.30
CA ARG A 201 15.55 19.82 8.71
C ARG A 201 16.14 18.66 9.51
N GLY A 202 17.37 18.82 9.97
CA GLY A 202 18.02 17.94 10.94
C GLY A 202 18.82 16.78 10.36
N ASP A 203 20.04 16.63 10.87
CA ASP A 203 21.07 15.68 10.39
C ASP A 203 20.79 14.20 10.67
N ARG A 204 19.74 13.86 11.42
CA ARG A 204 19.50 12.48 11.90
C ARG A 204 19.16 11.45 10.83
N LEU A 205 18.76 11.87 9.63
CA LEU A 205 18.55 10.95 8.49
C LEU A 205 19.84 10.65 7.72
N LYS A 206 20.88 11.49 7.84
CA LYS A 206 22.17 11.32 7.16
C LYS A 206 22.82 9.96 7.42
N GLU A 207 22.85 9.49 8.67
CA GLU A 207 23.55 8.26 9.03
C GLU A 207 22.78 7.01 8.65
N SER A 208 21.47 7.03 8.78
CA SER A 208 20.62 5.85 8.47
C SER A 208 20.62 5.52 6.98
N PHE A 209 20.64 6.53 6.10
CA PHE A 209 20.60 6.30 4.64
C PHE A 209 21.99 6.02 4.04
N LYS A 210 23.09 6.50 4.62
CA LYS A 210 24.44 6.08 4.21
C LYS A 210 24.66 4.58 4.43
N LYS A 211 24.18 4.03 5.54
CA LYS A 211 24.20 2.58 5.80
C LYS A 211 23.29 1.78 4.85
N LEU A 212 22.21 2.41 4.35
CA LEU A 212 21.23 1.76 3.49
C LEU A 212 21.74 1.55 2.05
N ASN A 213 22.65 2.40 1.56
CA ASN A 213 23.18 2.31 0.20
C ASN A 213 24.48 1.45 0.06
N GLY A 214 24.86 0.70 1.11
CA GLY A 214 25.91 -0.34 1.00
C GLY A 214 27.32 0.15 0.66
N LYS A 215 27.58 1.43 0.67
CA LYS A 215 28.93 2.01 0.51
C LYS A 215 29.49 2.39 1.87
N GLU A 216 30.06 1.43 2.59
CA GLU A 216 31.16 1.72 3.50
C GLU A 216 32.31 2.18 2.61
N GLN A 217 32.60 3.46 2.61
CA GLN A 217 33.89 3.94 2.14
C GLN A 217 34.90 3.60 3.22
N SER A 218 35.77 2.62 2.92
CA SER A 218 37.05 2.35 3.59
C SER A 218 37.86 3.64 3.76
#